data_cf14a362961e84ecc7db85518e6babcd
#
_entry.id   cf14a362961e84ecc7db85518e6babcd
#
_cell.length_a   1.000
_cell.length_b   1.000
_cell.length_c   1.000
_cell.angle_alpha   90.00
_cell.angle_beta   90.00
_cell.angle_gamma   90.00
#
_symmetry.space_group_name_H-M   'P 1'
#
loop_
_entity.id
_entity.type
_entity.pdbx_description
1 polymer ?
#
loop_
_entity_poly.entity_id
_entity_poly.type
_entity_poly.pdbx_seq_one_letter_code
_entity_poly.pdbx_strand_id
1 'polypeptide(L)'
;MSDAYRTETRESGTMSFRIEWVYDHDCDPPWDREDGHGPVSDWEHRSKRPGEMILDSNRGSHRFYDFAQAVKTARVEGWNTAPFDWPTNGARAHAAALADFKYLQAWCNDQWHYCGIVVTLLDADGEPESVDASLWGIESEGDDYHEEVIEELIFECMHEITATIGV
;
A
#
# COMPACT_ATOMS: atom_id res chain seq x y z
N MET A 1 -12.38 -12.00 -17.50
CA MET A 1 -11.67 -12.82 -16.50
C MET A 1 -11.01 -11.88 -15.52
N SER A 2 -11.29 -12.06 -14.23
CA SER A 2 -10.76 -11.19 -13.18
C SER A 2 -9.36 -11.64 -12.79
N ASP A 3 -8.43 -10.69 -12.64
CA ASP A 3 -7.08 -10.93 -12.12
C ASP A 3 -7.03 -10.84 -10.60
N ALA A 4 -8.18 -11.01 -9.94
CA ALA A 4 -8.28 -10.94 -8.50
C ALA A 4 -7.53 -12.12 -7.84
N TYR A 5 -6.72 -11.79 -6.85
CA TYR A 5 -6.04 -12.82 -6.05
C TYR A 5 -6.86 -13.21 -4.80
N ARG A 6 -7.87 -12.44 -4.48
CA ARG A 6 -8.82 -12.72 -3.38
C ARG A 6 -10.20 -12.22 -3.78
N THR A 7 -11.22 -12.98 -3.47
CA THR A 7 -12.61 -12.63 -3.77
C THR A 7 -13.50 -13.03 -2.59
N GLU A 8 -14.42 -12.14 -2.22
CA GLU A 8 -15.44 -12.39 -1.21
C GLU A 8 -16.79 -11.92 -1.72
N THR A 9 -17.86 -12.46 -1.16
CA THR A 9 -19.20 -11.94 -1.32
C THR A 9 -19.67 -11.35 0.01
N ARG A 10 -20.28 -10.19 -0.04
CA ARG A 10 -20.76 -9.49 1.16
C ARG A 10 -22.18 -8.99 0.93
N GLU A 11 -23.02 -9.14 1.95
CA GLU A 11 -24.37 -8.63 1.94
C GLU A 11 -24.47 -7.32 2.73
N SER A 12 -25.26 -6.38 2.19
CA SER A 12 -25.59 -5.14 2.86
C SER A 12 -27.08 -4.87 2.64
N GLY A 13 -27.89 -5.02 3.69
CA GLY A 13 -29.34 -5.01 3.56
C GLY A 13 -29.85 -6.17 2.71
N THR A 14 -30.55 -5.84 1.65
CA THR A 14 -31.09 -6.84 0.69
C THR A 14 -30.18 -7.03 -0.51
N MET A 15 -29.05 -6.32 -0.57
CA MET A 15 -28.15 -6.33 -1.69
C MET A 15 -26.93 -7.19 -1.41
N SER A 16 -26.39 -7.82 -2.47
CA SER A 16 -25.17 -8.59 -2.41
C SER A 16 -24.10 -7.95 -3.29
N PHE A 17 -22.87 -7.99 -2.81
CA PHE A 17 -21.72 -7.41 -3.49
C PHE A 17 -20.57 -8.40 -3.58
N ARG A 18 -19.87 -8.39 -4.69
CA ARG A 18 -18.60 -9.08 -4.84
C ARG A 18 -17.47 -8.11 -4.53
N ILE A 19 -16.57 -8.52 -3.64
CA ILE A 19 -15.39 -7.77 -3.27
C ILE A 19 -14.19 -8.50 -3.88
N GLU A 20 -13.41 -7.80 -4.68
CA GLU A 20 -12.22 -8.36 -5.32
C GLU A 20 -10.98 -7.56 -4.92
N TRP A 21 -9.91 -8.25 -4.58
CA TRP A 21 -8.57 -7.66 -4.38
C TRP A 21 -7.74 -8.01 -5.61
N VAL A 22 -7.26 -6.99 -6.29
CA VAL A 22 -6.55 -7.12 -7.56
C VAL A 22 -5.17 -6.50 -7.42
N TYR A 23 -4.13 -7.14 -7.95
CA TYR A 23 -2.80 -6.53 -7.97
C TYR A 23 -2.82 -5.22 -8.74
N ASP A 24 -2.22 -4.19 -8.16
CA ASP A 24 -2.04 -2.90 -8.84
C ASP A 24 -0.60 -2.82 -9.36
N HIS A 25 -0.41 -3.22 -10.60
CA HIS A 25 0.90 -3.25 -11.24
C HIS A 25 1.35 -1.88 -11.75
N ASP A 26 0.46 -0.91 -11.79
CA ASP A 26 0.73 0.43 -12.31
C ASP A 26 1.21 1.41 -11.23
N CYS A 27 1.28 0.97 -9.99
CA CYS A 27 1.76 1.80 -8.89
C CYS A 27 3.27 2.00 -8.98
N ASP A 28 3.67 3.26 -8.78
CA ASP A 28 5.08 3.59 -8.57
C ASP A 28 5.59 2.99 -7.25
N PRO A 29 6.92 2.85 -7.09
CA PRO A 29 7.49 2.40 -5.83
C PRO A 29 7.09 3.30 -4.65
N PRO A 30 7.07 2.76 -3.41
CA PRO A 30 6.64 3.53 -2.24
C PRO A 30 7.40 4.85 -2.05
N TRP A 31 8.70 4.85 -2.30
CA TRP A 31 9.55 6.05 -2.14
C TRP A 31 9.26 7.15 -3.16
N ASP A 32 8.57 6.84 -4.26
CA ASP A 32 8.14 7.83 -5.25
C ASP A 32 6.70 8.31 -5.02
N ARG A 33 5.91 7.56 -4.26
CA ARG A 33 4.50 7.85 -4.02
C ARG A 33 4.24 8.68 -2.79
N GLU A 34 5.04 8.49 -1.76
CA GLU A 34 4.76 9.05 -0.43
C GLU A 34 6.01 9.72 0.13
N ASP A 35 5.80 10.77 0.89
CA ASP A 35 6.85 11.39 1.69
C ASP A 35 7.13 10.51 2.93
N GLY A 36 8.19 10.81 3.65
CA GLY A 36 8.53 10.11 4.89
C GLY A 36 9.38 8.86 4.70
N HIS A 37 9.98 8.72 3.53
CA HIS A 37 10.94 7.66 3.24
C HIS A 37 12.35 8.21 3.08
N GLY A 38 13.35 7.40 3.37
CA GLY A 38 14.75 7.71 3.08
C GLY A 38 15.02 7.71 1.58
N PRO A 39 16.12 8.35 1.15
CA PRO A 39 16.47 8.41 -0.27
C PRO A 39 16.80 7.02 -0.83
N VAL A 40 16.23 6.71 -1.97
CA VAL A 40 16.49 5.47 -2.72
C VAL A 40 17.08 5.84 -4.07
N SER A 41 18.21 5.21 -4.42
CA SER A 41 18.86 5.44 -5.72
C SER A 41 18.11 4.72 -6.85
N ASP A 42 18.37 5.13 -8.07
CA ASP A 42 18.08 4.30 -9.23
C ASP A 42 18.96 3.03 -9.21
N TRP A 43 18.73 2.14 -10.16
CA TRP A 43 19.59 0.97 -10.34
C TRP A 43 20.99 1.40 -10.74
N GLU A 44 21.98 1.02 -9.94
CA GLU A 44 23.37 1.38 -10.18
C GLU A 44 24.25 0.14 -10.13
N HIS A 45 25.24 0.11 -11.01
CA HIS A 45 26.19 -1.01 -11.11
C HIS A 45 27.50 -0.62 -10.42
N ARG A 46 27.48 -0.66 -9.10
CA ARG A 46 28.61 -0.27 -8.24
C ARG A 46 28.51 -0.95 -6.88
N SER A 47 29.57 -0.84 -6.11
CA SER A 47 29.58 -1.29 -4.72
C SER A 47 28.91 -0.28 -3.79
N LYS A 48 28.48 -0.78 -2.65
CA LYS A 48 27.89 0.03 -1.58
C LYS A 48 28.92 1.04 -1.04
N ARG A 49 28.49 2.28 -0.85
CA ARG A 49 29.26 3.33 -0.19
C ARG A 49 28.97 3.36 1.31
N PRO A 50 29.87 3.98 2.15
CA PRO A 50 29.57 4.17 3.58
C PRO A 50 28.28 4.94 3.78
N GLY A 51 27.49 4.51 4.75
CA GLY A 51 26.18 5.12 5.06
C GLY A 51 25.01 4.60 4.22
N GLU A 52 25.29 3.78 3.22
CA GLU A 52 24.25 3.16 2.38
C GLU A 52 23.94 1.73 2.84
N MET A 53 22.74 1.28 2.51
CA MET A 53 22.34 -0.12 2.61
C MET A 53 21.81 -0.58 1.25
N ILE A 54 22.07 -1.82 0.88
CA ILE A 54 21.53 -2.38 -0.36
C ILE A 54 20.04 -2.70 -0.13
N LEU A 55 19.19 -2.01 -0.84
CA LEU A 55 17.73 -2.21 -0.75
C LEU A 55 17.27 -3.36 -1.63
N ASP A 56 17.77 -3.40 -2.87
CA ASP A 56 17.36 -4.39 -3.84
C ASP A 56 18.52 -4.67 -4.81
N SER A 57 18.52 -5.86 -5.39
CA SER A 57 19.58 -6.30 -6.31
C SER A 57 18.99 -7.04 -7.50
N ASN A 58 19.55 -6.80 -8.68
CA ASN A 58 19.16 -7.49 -9.90
C ASN A 58 20.35 -7.57 -10.83
N ARG A 59 20.88 -8.79 -11.05
CA ARG A 59 21.95 -9.06 -12.02
C ARG A 59 23.17 -8.16 -11.89
N GLY A 60 23.62 -7.91 -10.67
CA GLY A 60 24.79 -7.08 -10.38
C GLY A 60 24.49 -5.59 -10.23
N SER A 61 23.30 -5.14 -10.53
CA SER A 61 22.83 -3.79 -10.21
C SER A 61 22.13 -3.76 -8.87
N HIS A 62 22.22 -2.63 -8.20
CA HIS A 62 21.62 -2.44 -6.87
C HIS A 62 20.86 -1.12 -6.80
N ARG A 63 19.78 -1.11 -6.03
CA ARG A 63 19.20 0.11 -5.48
C ARG A 63 19.74 0.29 -4.08
N PHE A 64 20.22 1.48 -3.78
CA PHE A 64 20.80 1.80 -2.48
C PHE A 64 19.84 2.68 -1.70
N TYR A 65 19.74 2.38 -0.43
CA TYR A 65 19.02 3.21 0.54
C TYR A 65 20.07 4.02 1.31
N ASP A 66 19.96 5.34 1.27
CA ASP A 66 20.87 6.22 2.01
C ASP A 66 20.46 6.29 3.47
N PHE A 67 20.91 5.30 4.24
CA PHE A 67 20.57 5.15 5.63
C PHE A 67 21.05 6.34 6.47
N ALA A 68 22.25 6.82 6.21
CA ALA A 68 22.79 7.96 6.95
C ALA A 68 21.92 9.21 6.77
N GLN A 69 21.49 9.50 5.55
CA GLN A 69 20.60 10.62 5.28
C GLN A 69 19.20 10.37 5.85
N ALA A 70 18.71 9.13 5.79
CA ALA A 70 17.41 8.77 6.36
C ALA A 70 17.37 9.02 7.86
N VAL A 71 18.43 8.69 8.59
CA VAL A 71 18.53 8.97 10.04
C VAL A 71 18.45 10.48 10.29
N LYS A 72 19.17 11.29 9.51
CA LYS A 72 19.12 12.75 9.64
C LYS A 72 17.72 13.31 9.39
N THR A 73 17.08 12.85 8.34
CA THR A 73 15.74 13.27 7.96
C THR A 73 14.72 12.84 9.02
N ALA A 74 14.81 11.61 9.49
CA ALA A 74 13.94 11.08 10.54
C ALA A 74 14.03 11.91 11.82
N ARG A 75 15.23 12.36 12.17
CA ARG A 75 15.46 13.18 13.34
C ARG A 75 14.84 14.58 13.21
N VAL A 76 15.00 15.21 12.03
CA VAL A 76 14.48 16.55 11.76
C VAL A 76 12.97 16.54 11.62
N GLU A 77 12.42 15.60 10.88
CA GLU A 77 10.98 15.49 10.59
C GLU A 77 10.20 14.78 11.70
N GLY A 78 10.90 14.11 12.63
CA GLY A 78 10.25 13.39 13.72
C GLY A 78 9.47 12.18 13.24
N TRP A 79 10.07 11.30 12.46
CA TRP A 79 9.41 10.08 12.02
C TRP A 79 8.95 9.26 13.22
N ASN A 80 7.67 8.99 13.30
CA ASN A 80 7.00 8.53 14.50
C ASN A 80 6.74 7.02 14.50
N THR A 81 7.69 6.22 14.01
CA THR A 81 7.56 4.78 13.92
C THR A 81 8.19 4.02 15.10
N ALA A 82 8.91 4.72 15.96
CA ALA A 82 9.56 4.12 17.12
C ALA A 82 8.76 4.40 18.42
N PRO A 83 8.77 3.49 19.39
CA PRO A 83 8.13 3.69 20.68
C PRO A 83 8.67 4.92 21.42
N PHE A 84 7.83 5.56 22.25
CA PHE A 84 8.18 6.76 23.00
C PHE A 84 9.25 6.53 24.07
N ASP A 85 9.53 5.30 24.42
CA ASP A 85 10.48 4.91 25.46
C ASP A 85 11.93 4.76 24.97
N TRP A 86 12.21 5.11 23.73
CA TRP A 86 13.58 5.16 23.23
C TRP A 86 14.39 6.21 24.01
N PRO A 87 15.61 5.88 24.45
CA PRO A 87 16.35 6.73 25.40
C PRO A 87 16.79 8.07 24.83
N THR A 88 16.94 8.21 23.50
CA THR A 88 17.38 9.46 22.86
C THR A 88 16.66 9.67 21.55
N ASN A 89 16.63 10.93 21.08
CA ASN A 89 16.10 11.27 19.76
C ASN A 89 16.94 10.63 18.63
N GLY A 90 18.25 10.49 18.84
CA GLY A 90 19.12 9.83 17.89
C GLY A 90 18.81 8.34 17.75
N ALA A 91 18.60 7.64 18.87
CA ALA A 91 18.22 6.24 18.88
C ALA A 91 16.84 6.03 18.20
N ARG A 92 15.90 6.93 18.46
CA ARG A 92 14.57 6.91 17.85
C ARG A 92 14.66 7.10 16.33
N ALA A 93 15.46 8.08 15.87
CA ALA A 93 15.66 8.35 14.45
C ALA A 93 16.33 7.17 13.75
N HIS A 94 17.31 6.54 14.37
CA HIS A 94 17.97 5.34 13.84
C HIS A 94 16.96 4.18 13.70
N ALA A 95 16.16 3.94 14.72
CA ALA A 95 15.13 2.89 14.69
C ALA A 95 14.07 3.17 13.63
N ALA A 96 13.65 4.42 13.47
CA ALA A 96 12.70 4.83 12.45
C ALA A 96 13.24 4.61 11.03
N ALA A 97 14.49 4.99 10.79
CA ALA A 97 15.15 4.77 9.50
C ALA A 97 15.32 3.28 9.19
N LEU A 98 15.63 2.46 10.20
CA LEU A 98 15.73 1.01 10.03
C LEU A 98 14.37 0.38 9.71
N ALA A 99 13.31 0.84 10.37
CA ALA A 99 11.94 0.38 10.09
C ALA A 99 11.52 0.75 8.66
N ASP A 100 11.85 1.97 8.22
CA ASP A 100 11.60 2.41 6.84
C ASP A 100 12.34 1.54 5.83
N PHE A 101 13.62 1.29 6.05
CA PHE A 101 14.41 0.39 5.20
C PHE A 101 13.76 -1.00 5.08
N LYS A 102 13.36 -1.59 6.20
CA LYS A 102 12.74 -2.91 6.22
C LYS A 102 11.40 -2.92 5.49
N TYR A 103 10.61 -1.87 5.65
CA TYR A 103 9.33 -1.70 4.97
C TYR A 103 9.51 -1.64 3.45
N LEU A 104 10.47 -0.85 2.98
CA LEU A 104 10.78 -0.74 1.56
C LEU A 104 11.39 -2.02 0.99
N GLN A 105 12.26 -2.68 1.75
CA GLN A 105 12.85 -3.95 1.34
C GLN A 105 11.78 -5.05 1.22
N ALA A 106 10.82 -5.07 2.11
CA ALA A 106 9.70 -6.01 2.06
C ALA A 106 8.89 -5.83 0.77
N TRP A 107 8.66 -4.59 0.34
CA TRP A 107 8.03 -4.32 -0.96
C TRP A 107 8.88 -4.85 -2.12
N CYS A 108 10.19 -4.59 -2.11
CA CYS A 108 11.10 -5.11 -3.12
C CYS A 108 11.11 -6.64 -3.20
N ASN A 109 10.89 -7.31 -2.07
CA ASN A 109 10.86 -8.76 -1.96
C ASN A 109 9.45 -9.36 -2.09
N ASP A 110 8.49 -8.58 -2.55
CA ASP A 110 7.09 -8.99 -2.74
C ASP A 110 6.41 -9.51 -1.45
N GLN A 111 6.88 -9.07 -0.28
CA GLN A 111 6.25 -9.42 1.00
C GLN A 111 4.99 -8.59 1.26
N TRP A 112 4.85 -7.48 0.60
CA TRP A 112 3.61 -6.74 0.46
C TRP A 112 3.61 -6.07 -0.93
N HIS A 113 2.45 -5.67 -1.38
CA HIS A 113 2.28 -5.05 -2.70
C HIS A 113 1.16 -4.02 -2.67
N TYR A 114 1.00 -3.26 -3.72
CA TYR A 114 -0.16 -2.42 -3.90
C TYR A 114 -1.27 -3.22 -4.58
N CYS A 115 -2.50 -2.93 -4.19
CA CYS A 115 -3.69 -3.56 -4.74
C CYS A 115 -4.80 -2.55 -5.00
N GLY A 116 -5.78 -2.98 -5.77
CA GLY A 116 -7.06 -2.32 -5.88
C GLY A 116 -8.12 -3.16 -5.19
N ILE A 117 -9.10 -2.51 -4.62
CA ILE A 117 -10.32 -3.15 -4.12
C ILE A 117 -11.45 -2.75 -5.05
N VAL A 118 -12.13 -3.73 -5.63
CA VAL A 118 -13.25 -3.54 -6.56
C VAL A 118 -14.50 -4.14 -5.93
N VAL A 119 -15.55 -3.33 -5.79
CA VAL A 119 -16.85 -3.75 -5.28
C VAL A 119 -17.85 -3.71 -6.43
N THR A 120 -18.50 -4.83 -6.70
CA THR A 120 -19.46 -4.96 -7.79
C THR A 120 -20.79 -5.44 -7.23
N LEU A 121 -21.88 -4.77 -7.62
CA LEU A 121 -23.24 -5.21 -7.28
C LEU A 121 -23.55 -6.53 -7.99
N LEU A 122 -24.15 -7.46 -7.25
CA LEU A 122 -24.61 -8.74 -7.78
C LEU A 122 -26.14 -8.74 -7.89
N ASP A 123 -26.64 -9.43 -8.92
CA ASP A 123 -28.08 -9.65 -9.05
C ASP A 123 -28.57 -10.80 -8.16
N ALA A 124 -29.85 -11.15 -8.26
CA ALA A 124 -30.45 -12.20 -7.47
C ALA A 124 -29.85 -13.59 -7.74
N ASP A 125 -29.25 -13.78 -8.90
CA ASP A 125 -28.60 -15.03 -9.30
C ASP A 125 -27.10 -15.05 -8.94
N GLY A 126 -26.60 -13.97 -8.32
CA GLY A 126 -25.18 -13.83 -7.98
C GLY A 126 -24.28 -13.40 -9.12
N GLU A 127 -24.85 -12.91 -10.20
CA GLU A 127 -24.10 -12.43 -11.34
C GLU A 127 -23.81 -10.93 -11.24
N PRO A 128 -22.67 -10.47 -11.77
CA PRO A 128 -22.31 -9.06 -11.66
C PRO A 128 -23.22 -8.16 -12.50
N GLU A 129 -23.63 -7.06 -11.92
CA GLU A 129 -24.33 -5.98 -12.62
C GLU A 129 -23.37 -4.88 -13.05
N SER A 130 -23.88 -3.85 -13.71
CA SER A 130 -23.07 -2.75 -14.24
C SER A 130 -22.63 -1.73 -13.19
N VAL A 131 -23.08 -1.85 -11.95
CA VAL A 131 -22.76 -0.93 -10.87
C VAL A 131 -21.54 -1.43 -10.10
N ASP A 132 -20.46 -0.67 -10.13
CA ASP A 132 -19.27 -0.98 -9.37
C ASP A 132 -18.59 0.30 -8.84
N ALA A 133 -17.69 0.11 -7.90
CA ALA A 133 -16.82 1.15 -7.36
C ALA A 133 -15.47 0.52 -7.02
N SER A 134 -14.40 1.29 -7.16
CA SER A 134 -13.06 0.78 -6.86
C SER A 134 -12.14 1.85 -6.31
N LEU A 135 -11.14 1.41 -5.57
CA LEU A 135 -10.04 2.25 -5.10
C LEU A 135 -8.74 1.48 -5.30
N TRP A 136 -7.76 2.13 -5.89
CA TRP A 136 -6.47 1.56 -6.27
C TRP A 136 -5.33 2.18 -5.46
N GLY A 137 -4.14 1.58 -5.53
CA GLY A 137 -2.99 2.08 -4.81
C GLY A 137 -3.03 1.86 -3.31
N ILE A 138 -3.68 0.80 -2.88
CA ILE A 138 -3.84 0.42 -1.48
C ILE A 138 -2.77 -0.60 -1.13
N GLU A 139 -2.13 -0.48 0.03
CA GLU A 139 -1.21 -1.51 0.52
C GLU A 139 -1.97 -2.80 0.78
N SER A 140 -1.40 -3.94 0.40
CA SER A 140 -2.03 -5.25 0.54
C SER A 140 -2.25 -5.69 1.99
N GLU A 141 -1.53 -5.08 2.93
CA GLU A 141 -1.70 -5.29 4.37
C GLU A 141 -2.55 -4.18 4.98
N GLY A 142 -3.13 -4.44 6.13
CA GLY A 142 -3.96 -3.46 6.84
C GLY A 142 -5.44 -3.76 6.73
N ASP A 143 -5.87 -4.89 7.31
CA ASP A 143 -7.24 -5.39 7.22
C ASP A 143 -8.30 -4.38 7.68
N ASP A 144 -8.02 -3.61 8.74
CA ASP A 144 -8.97 -2.60 9.24
C ASP A 144 -9.20 -1.49 8.22
N TYR A 145 -8.13 -1.05 7.55
CA TYR A 145 -8.25 -0.05 6.50
C TYR A 145 -8.99 -0.59 5.28
N HIS A 146 -8.73 -1.85 4.91
CA HIS A 146 -9.46 -2.51 3.83
C HIS A 146 -10.96 -2.58 4.12
N GLU A 147 -11.34 -2.87 5.35
CA GLU A 147 -12.75 -2.88 5.75
C GLU A 147 -13.40 -1.50 5.60
N GLU A 148 -12.72 -0.45 6.01
CA GLU A 148 -13.21 0.93 5.83
C GLU A 148 -13.41 1.25 4.34
N VAL A 149 -12.45 0.89 3.50
CA VAL A 149 -12.52 1.09 2.05
C VAL A 149 -13.71 0.33 1.47
N ILE A 150 -13.88 -0.94 1.84
CA ILE A 150 -15.00 -1.77 1.37
C ILE A 150 -16.33 -1.12 1.73
N GLU A 151 -16.49 -0.67 2.96
CA GLU A 151 -17.73 0.00 3.41
C GLU A 151 -18.01 1.26 2.60
N GLU A 152 -16.98 2.07 2.34
CA GLU A 152 -17.11 3.28 1.51
C GLU A 152 -17.50 2.94 0.07
N LEU A 153 -16.88 1.91 -0.52
CA LEU A 153 -17.18 1.50 -1.89
C LEU A 153 -18.59 0.90 -2.02
N ILE A 154 -19.04 0.14 -1.03
CA ILE A 154 -20.41 -0.35 -0.98
C ILE A 154 -21.37 0.85 -0.92
N PHE A 155 -21.08 1.83 -0.08
CA PHE A 155 -21.88 3.04 0.02
C PHE A 155 -21.95 3.78 -1.33
N GLU A 156 -20.83 3.90 -2.04
CA GLU A 156 -20.80 4.52 -3.37
C GLU A 156 -21.70 3.75 -4.36
N CYS A 157 -21.64 2.41 -4.37
CA CYS A 157 -22.50 1.59 -5.22
C CYS A 157 -23.97 1.81 -4.89
N MET A 158 -24.33 1.85 -3.62
CA MET A 158 -25.72 2.08 -3.18
C MET A 158 -26.20 3.47 -3.57
N HIS A 159 -25.33 4.47 -3.48
CA HIS A 159 -25.65 5.84 -3.88
C HIS A 159 -25.86 5.95 -5.38
N GLU A 160 -25.04 5.28 -6.19
CA GLU A 160 -25.20 5.22 -7.64
C GLU A 160 -26.52 4.57 -8.05
N ILE A 161 -26.90 3.49 -7.39
CA ILE A 161 -28.19 2.82 -7.60
C ILE A 161 -29.34 3.79 -7.32
N THR A 162 -29.29 4.48 -6.20
CA THR A 162 -30.31 5.44 -5.79
C THR A 162 -30.42 6.58 -6.80
N ALA A 163 -29.31 7.11 -7.27
CA ALA A 163 -29.27 8.17 -8.27
C ALA A 163 -29.87 7.73 -9.62
N THR A 164 -29.70 6.46 -9.98
CA THR A 164 -30.25 5.89 -11.23
C THR A 164 -31.76 5.64 -11.12
N ILE A 165 -32.25 5.26 -9.97
CA ILE A 165 -33.67 4.89 -9.73
C ILE A 165 -34.48 6.08 -9.25
N GLY A 166 -33.88 7.00 -8.51
CA GLY A 166 -34.53 8.06 -7.75
C GLY A 166 -34.82 9.36 -8.52
N VAL A 167 -34.96 9.28 -9.80
CA VAL A 167 -35.27 10.49 -10.59
C VAL A 167 -36.75 10.79 -10.59
#